data_93b915df1a04a3cf0186752358c0a72f
#
_entry.id   93b915df1a04a3cf0186752358c0a72f
#
_cell.length_a   1.000
_cell.length_b   1.000
_cell.length_c   1.000
_cell.angle_alpha   90.00
_cell.angle_beta   90.00
_cell.angle_gamma   90.00
#
_symmetry.space_group_name_H-M   'P 1'
#
loop_
_entity.id
_entity.type
_entity.pdbx_description
1 polymer ?
#
loop_
_entity_poly.entity_id
_entity_poly.type
_entity_poly.pdbx_seq_one_letter_code
_entity_poly.pdbx_strand_id
1 'polypeptide(L)'
;MRAWLPQLLGLCLVAPGLVAATPEAAPAAEPARVFVIPVREQVGSAVLYVVRRGLKEASAAGVSAVVFDMKTPGGALDPTFEIMEAISRFPGKTLTYVNTEAMSAGAFIAATTDEIWFAPTGIIGAAAPVSSGGQDVESTMKLKIVSYLKARVRAMSEGKGYRGQVVSAMVDADTELKIGEQVLKGKGELLSLTATEAMKAYGDPSHPLLGAG
;
A
#
# COMPACT_ATOMS: atom_id res chain seq x y z
N MET A 1 42.56 -82.64 -48.08
CA MET A 1 41.45 -81.68 -48.22
C MET A 1 41.44 -80.75 -46.98
N ARG A 2 41.87 -79.53 -47.17
CA ARG A 2 42.01 -78.53 -46.08
C ARG A 2 40.79 -77.62 -46.11
N ALA A 3 40.02 -77.59 -45.05
CA ALA A 3 38.89 -76.66 -44.88
C ALA A 3 39.39 -75.33 -44.26
N TRP A 4 39.11 -74.24 -44.89
CA TRP A 4 39.36 -72.88 -44.41
C TRP A 4 38.20 -72.40 -43.60
N LEU A 5 38.42 -71.93 -42.36
CA LEU A 5 37.45 -71.22 -41.52
C LEU A 5 37.76 -69.70 -41.65
N PRO A 6 36.75 -68.84 -41.91
CA PRO A 6 36.97 -67.44 -41.86
C PRO A 6 36.76 -66.91 -40.39
N GLN A 7 37.70 -66.07 -39.93
CA GLN A 7 37.64 -65.34 -38.69
C GLN A 7 36.70 -64.17 -38.82
N LEU A 8 35.62 -64.16 -38.00
CA LEU A 8 34.81 -63.01 -37.84
C LEU A 8 35.42 -62.00 -36.86
N LEU A 9 35.86 -60.84 -37.40
CA LEU A 9 36.28 -59.69 -36.57
C LEU A 9 35.00 -59.03 -36.00
N GLY A 10 34.77 -59.09 -34.69
CA GLY A 10 33.75 -58.38 -33.97
C GLY A 10 34.13 -56.90 -33.82
N LEU A 11 33.39 -56.01 -34.49
CA LEU A 11 33.51 -54.58 -34.36
C LEU A 11 32.69 -54.11 -33.14
N CYS A 12 33.37 -53.80 -32.00
CA CYS A 12 32.73 -53.14 -30.86
C CYS A 12 32.43 -51.67 -31.16
N LEU A 13 31.16 -51.39 -31.42
CA LEU A 13 30.64 -50.01 -31.48
C LEU A 13 30.53 -49.47 -30.03
N VAL A 14 31.44 -48.60 -29.64
CA VAL A 14 31.32 -47.79 -28.41
C VAL A 14 30.38 -46.66 -28.69
N ALA A 15 29.17 -46.71 -28.16
CA ALA A 15 28.21 -45.58 -28.20
C ALA A 15 28.72 -44.46 -27.27
N PRO A 16 28.76 -43.19 -27.76
CA PRO A 16 29.07 -42.07 -26.88
C PRO A 16 27.92 -41.89 -25.88
N GLY A 17 28.24 -42.00 -24.57
CA GLY A 17 27.29 -41.74 -23.50
C GLY A 17 26.82 -40.29 -23.52
N LEU A 18 25.51 -40.12 -23.66
CA LEU A 18 24.85 -38.83 -23.54
C LEU A 18 24.94 -38.36 -22.08
N VAL A 19 25.89 -37.51 -21.75
CA VAL A 19 25.96 -36.83 -20.45
C VAL A 19 24.79 -35.86 -20.39
N ALA A 20 23.71 -36.23 -19.69
CA ALA A 20 22.61 -35.33 -19.38
C ALA A 20 23.16 -34.19 -18.51
N ALA A 21 23.20 -32.98 -19.05
CA ALA A 21 23.47 -31.78 -18.26
C ALA A 21 22.39 -31.62 -17.22
N THR A 22 22.75 -31.75 -15.95
CA THR A 22 21.86 -31.35 -14.83
C THR A 22 21.53 -29.88 -15.00
N PRO A 23 20.23 -29.47 -14.97
CA PRO A 23 19.89 -28.09 -15.01
C PRO A 23 20.50 -27.39 -13.79
N GLU A 24 21.39 -26.45 -14.04
CA GLU A 24 21.94 -25.55 -13.02
C GLU A 24 20.77 -24.85 -12.34
N ALA A 25 20.58 -25.06 -11.03
CA ALA A 25 19.53 -24.42 -10.26
C ALA A 25 19.72 -22.91 -10.38
N ALA A 26 18.68 -22.21 -10.89
CA ALA A 26 18.69 -20.76 -10.95
C ALA A 26 19.05 -20.20 -9.56
N PRO A 27 19.93 -19.18 -9.47
CA PRO A 27 20.32 -18.61 -8.19
C PRO A 27 19.07 -18.20 -7.43
N ALA A 28 18.94 -18.65 -6.17
CA ALA A 28 17.85 -18.28 -5.30
C ALA A 28 17.78 -16.74 -5.25
N ALA A 29 16.61 -16.19 -5.61
CA ALA A 29 16.42 -14.74 -5.57
C ALA A 29 16.76 -14.25 -4.15
N GLU A 30 17.63 -13.24 -4.07
CA GLU A 30 17.95 -12.62 -2.77
C GLU A 30 16.64 -12.19 -2.10
N PRO A 31 16.49 -12.39 -0.78
CA PRO A 31 15.28 -11.98 -0.08
C PRO A 31 15.03 -10.48 -0.28
N ALA A 32 13.81 -10.13 -0.70
CA ALA A 32 13.45 -8.75 -0.92
C ALA A 32 13.62 -7.95 0.38
N ARG A 33 14.50 -6.95 0.36
CA ARG A 33 14.71 -6.07 1.52
C ARG A 33 13.61 -5.04 1.59
N VAL A 34 12.96 -4.94 2.74
CA VAL A 34 11.90 -3.98 3.02
C VAL A 34 12.38 -3.02 4.11
N PHE A 35 12.09 -1.74 3.93
CA PHE A 35 12.40 -0.71 4.92
C PHE A 35 11.12 -0.33 5.68
N VAL A 36 11.13 -0.38 7.01
CA VAL A 36 9.97 -0.03 7.84
C VAL A 36 10.17 1.36 8.44
N ILE A 37 9.24 2.27 8.16
CA ILE A 37 9.24 3.65 8.68
C ILE A 37 8.08 3.80 9.66
N PRO A 38 8.34 4.05 10.94
CA PRO A 38 7.27 4.28 11.92
C PRO A 38 6.61 5.64 11.70
N VAL A 39 5.28 5.65 11.62
CA VAL A 39 4.43 6.84 11.64
C VAL A 39 3.57 6.74 12.88
N ARG A 40 4.14 7.17 14.00
CA ARG A 40 3.57 7.05 15.33
C ARG A 40 3.35 8.42 15.93
N GLU A 41 2.46 8.51 16.93
CA GLU A 41 2.12 9.76 17.58
C GLU A 41 1.41 10.75 16.64
N GLN A 42 1.30 11.99 17.08
CA GLN A 42 0.66 13.05 16.32
C GLN A 42 1.51 13.48 15.11
N VAL A 43 0.89 13.55 13.93
CA VAL A 43 1.56 14.00 12.69
C VAL A 43 1.95 15.47 12.81
N GLY A 44 3.24 15.69 12.86
CA GLY A 44 3.88 17.01 12.96
C GLY A 44 5.28 17.00 12.37
N SER A 45 6.07 18.01 12.67
CA SER A 45 7.44 18.16 12.14
C SER A 45 8.36 16.98 12.48
N ALA A 46 8.19 16.36 13.65
CA ALA A 46 8.99 15.22 14.06
C ALA A 46 8.69 13.98 13.17
N VAL A 47 7.43 13.68 12.95
CA VAL A 47 7.00 12.56 12.07
C VAL A 47 7.44 12.84 10.63
N LEU A 48 7.27 14.06 10.14
CA LEU A 48 7.75 14.47 8.81
C LEU A 48 9.26 14.23 8.66
N TYR A 49 10.07 14.60 9.67
CA TYR A 49 11.50 14.37 9.66
C TYR A 49 11.83 12.86 9.57
N VAL A 50 11.17 12.04 10.39
CA VAL A 50 11.37 10.57 10.41
C VAL A 50 11.03 9.97 9.04
N VAL A 51 9.91 10.37 8.46
CA VAL A 51 9.48 9.85 7.14
C VAL A 51 10.45 10.25 6.04
N ARG A 52 10.83 11.52 5.96
CA ARG A 52 11.78 12.02 4.95
C ARG A 52 13.15 11.34 5.06
N ARG A 53 13.65 11.19 6.28
CA ARG A 53 14.91 10.50 6.55
C ARG A 53 14.83 9.04 6.18
N GLY A 54 13.76 8.33 6.59
CA GLY A 54 13.55 6.92 6.27
C GLY A 54 13.46 6.67 4.76
N LEU A 55 12.72 7.50 4.02
CA LEU A 55 12.63 7.42 2.55
C LEU A 55 13.99 7.65 1.87
N LYS A 56 14.77 8.62 2.36
CA LYS A 56 16.14 8.87 1.87
C LYS A 56 17.06 7.67 2.11
N GLU A 57 17.04 7.10 3.31
CA GLU A 57 17.83 5.92 3.66
C GLU A 57 17.40 4.68 2.87
N ALA A 58 16.08 4.48 2.69
CA ALA A 58 15.52 3.41 1.87
C ALA A 58 15.97 3.51 0.41
N SER A 59 15.92 4.72 -0.17
CA SER A 59 16.40 4.97 -1.54
C SER A 59 17.90 4.70 -1.67
N ALA A 60 18.71 5.16 -0.71
CA ALA A 60 20.16 4.93 -0.70
C ALA A 60 20.52 3.44 -0.55
N ALA A 61 19.69 2.68 0.16
CA ALA A 61 19.86 1.23 0.35
C ALA A 61 19.33 0.41 -0.83
N GLY A 62 18.68 1.03 -1.82
CA GLY A 62 18.13 0.35 -2.99
C GLY A 62 17.08 -0.70 -2.63
N VAL A 63 16.25 -0.46 -1.60
CA VAL A 63 15.21 -1.40 -1.19
C VAL A 63 14.06 -1.42 -2.19
N SER A 64 13.41 -2.57 -2.34
CA SER A 64 12.29 -2.75 -3.27
C SER A 64 10.98 -2.17 -2.76
N ALA A 65 10.82 -2.06 -1.45
CA ALA A 65 9.60 -1.56 -0.83
C ALA A 65 9.84 -0.86 0.51
N VAL A 66 8.93 0.07 0.83
CA VAL A 66 8.85 0.75 2.13
C VAL A 66 7.48 0.46 2.74
N VAL A 67 7.48 0.11 4.03
CA VAL A 67 6.26 -0.06 4.84
C VAL A 67 6.18 1.07 5.87
N PHE A 68 5.08 1.80 5.87
CA PHE A 68 4.75 2.79 6.89
C PHE A 68 3.94 2.10 8.00
N ASP A 69 4.57 1.91 9.17
CA ASP A 69 3.92 1.31 10.35
C ASP A 69 3.12 2.39 11.09
N MET A 70 1.79 2.36 10.90
CA MET A 70 0.87 3.41 11.31
C MET A 70 0.26 3.16 12.68
N LYS A 71 0.51 4.10 13.61
CA LYS A 71 -0.20 4.23 14.88
C LYS A 71 -0.32 5.70 15.23
N THR A 72 -1.28 6.40 14.61
CA THR A 72 -1.41 7.85 14.73
C THR A 72 -2.86 8.30 14.85
N PRO A 73 -3.18 9.20 15.80
CA PRO A 73 -4.48 9.84 15.90
C PRO A 73 -4.70 10.91 14.82
N GLY A 74 -3.68 11.23 14.01
CA GLY A 74 -3.69 12.32 13.04
C GLY A 74 -2.77 13.46 13.42
N GLY A 75 -3.04 14.66 12.91
CA GLY A 75 -2.22 15.84 13.22
C GLY A 75 -2.37 16.98 12.21
N ALA A 76 -1.32 17.79 12.07
CA ALA A 76 -1.34 19.01 11.29
C ALA A 76 -1.36 18.75 9.78
N LEU A 77 -2.11 19.55 9.01
CA LEU A 77 -2.28 19.38 7.57
C LEU A 77 -0.99 19.63 6.78
N ASP A 78 -0.21 20.67 7.12
CA ASP A 78 1.00 21.00 6.36
C ASP A 78 2.03 19.87 6.41
N PRO A 79 2.45 19.33 7.56
CA PRO A 79 3.30 18.14 7.61
C PRO A 79 2.70 16.93 6.90
N THR A 80 1.38 16.77 6.96
CA THR A 80 0.68 15.67 6.25
C THR A 80 0.89 15.77 4.75
N PHE A 81 0.69 16.94 4.17
CA PHE A 81 0.89 17.14 2.73
C PHE A 81 2.34 16.94 2.30
N GLU A 82 3.28 17.37 3.12
CA GLU A 82 4.70 17.17 2.84
C GLU A 82 5.11 15.68 2.92
N ILE A 83 4.51 14.92 3.85
CA ILE A 83 4.68 13.47 3.93
C ILE A 83 4.09 12.79 2.69
N MET A 84 2.85 13.13 2.31
CA MET A 84 2.20 12.58 1.13
C MET A 84 3.02 12.84 -0.14
N GLU A 85 3.57 14.04 -0.29
CA GLU A 85 4.44 14.38 -1.41
C GLU A 85 5.75 13.58 -1.39
N ALA A 86 6.37 13.41 -0.24
CA ALA A 86 7.59 12.62 -0.10
C ALA A 86 7.34 11.14 -0.48
N ILE A 87 6.22 10.56 -0.06
CA ILE A 87 5.81 9.19 -0.42
C ILE A 87 5.58 9.06 -1.91
N SER A 88 4.84 9.99 -2.54
CA SER A 88 4.54 9.94 -3.97
C SER A 88 5.76 10.05 -4.89
N ARG A 89 6.87 10.58 -4.37
CA ARG A 89 8.16 10.66 -5.10
C ARG A 89 9.07 9.47 -4.90
N PHE A 90 8.72 8.55 -4.01
CA PHE A 90 9.54 7.36 -3.77
C PHE A 90 9.44 6.42 -4.97
N PRO A 91 10.58 5.97 -5.56
CA PRO A 91 10.55 5.19 -6.81
C PRO A 91 10.16 3.71 -6.61
N GLY A 92 10.20 3.20 -5.38
CA GLY A 92 9.85 1.83 -5.03
C GLY A 92 8.40 1.68 -4.58
N LYS A 93 8.01 0.45 -4.28
CA LYS A 93 6.68 0.15 -3.76
C LYS A 93 6.49 0.70 -2.36
N THR A 94 5.33 1.29 -2.10
CA THR A 94 4.96 1.88 -0.82
C THR A 94 3.76 1.16 -0.23
N LEU A 95 3.85 0.76 1.03
CA LEU A 95 2.78 0.08 1.75
C LEU A 95 2.50 0.80 3.06
N THR A 96 1.23 0.91 3.41
CA THR A 96 0.83 1.26 4.77
C THR A 96 0.42 0.00 5.50
N TYR A 97 0.92 -0.18 6.72
CA TYR A 97 0.42 -1.17 7.67
C TYR A 97 -0.26 -0.44 8.83
N VAL A 98 -1.58 -0.53 8.88
CA VAL A 98 -2.39 0.05 9.96
C VAL A 98 -2.30 -0.86 11.17
N ASN A 99 -1.29 -0.64 12.01
CA ASN A 99 -0.96 -1.45 13.18
C ASN A 99 -2.07 -1.37 14.24
N THR A 100 -2.49 -0.15 14.58
CA THR A 100 -3.58 0.11 15.53
C THR A 100 -4.58 1.10 14.94
N GLU A 101 -4.08 2.26 14.50
CA GLU A 101 -4.92 3.34 14.00
C GLU A 101 -4.20 4.22 12.97
N ALA A 102 -4.94 4.65 11.95
CA ALA A 102 -4.55 5.64 10.97
C ALA A 102 -5.67 6.68 10.86
N MET A 103 -5.84 7.48 11.91
CA MET A 103 -6.94 8.44 11.99
C MET A 103 -6.57 9.80 11.39
N SER A 104 -7.55 10.54 10.90
CA SER A 104 -7.38 11.93 10.41
C SER A 104 -6.24 12.03 9.38
N ALA A 105 -5.16 12.76 9.68
CA ALA A 105 -3.95 12.86 8.86
C ALA A 105 -3.38 11.49 8.46
N GLY A 106 -3.50 10.47 9.33
CA GLY A 106 -3.07 9.11 9.05
C GLY A 106 -3.81 8.48 7.86
N ALA A 107 -5.11 8.75 7.71
CA ALA A 107 -5.90 8.25 6.59
C ALA A 107 -5.44 8.85 5.23
N PHE A 108 -5.05 10.12 5.21
CA PHE A 108 -4.47 10.76 4.02
C PHE A 108 -3.11 10.17 3.64
N ILE A 109 -2.24 9.97 4.63
CA ILE A 109 -0.93 9.35 4.42
C ILE A 109 -1.11 7.93 3.87
N ALA A 110 -1.98 7.13 4.49
CA ALA A 110 -2.29 5.78 4.04
C ALA A 110 -2.85 5.75 2.61
N ALA A 111 -3.75 6.69 2.26
CA ALA A 111 -4.32 6.78 0.92
C ALA A 111 -3.28 7.06 -0.18
N THR A 112 -2.14 7.61 0.18
CA THR A 112 -1.06 7.93 -0.77
C THR A 112 -0.26 6.69 -1.19
N THR A 113 -0.10 5.72 -0.31
CA THR A 113 0.68 4.50 -0.58
C THR A 113 0.01 3.59 -1.63
N ASP A 114 0.76 2.66 -2.20
CA ASP A 114 0.24 1.74 -3.22
C ASP A 114 -0.75 0.76 -2.62
N GLU A 115 -0.45 0.21 -1.46
CA GLU A 115 -1.31 -0.74 -0.75
C GLU A 115 -1.51 -0.35 0.72
N ILE A 116 -2.66 -0.75 1.27
CA ILE A 116 -2.98 -0.57 2.69
C ILE A 116 -3.29 -1.94 3.28
N TRP A 117 -2.54 -2.30 4.31
CA TRP A 117 -2.66 -3.54 5.06
C TRP A 117 -3.05 -3.25 6.50
N PHE A 118 -3.74 -4.16 7.14
CA PHE A 118 -4.29 -3.95 8.49
C PHE A 118 -3.86 -5.04 9.46
N ALA A 119 -3.52 -4.63 10.68
CA ALA A 119 -3.61 -5.53 11.82
C ALA A 119 -5.08 -5.86 12.11
N PRO A 120 -5.40 -7.00 12.75
CA PRO A 120 -6.79 -7.40 13.01
C PRO A 120 -7.63 -6.35 13.78
N THR A 121 -6.98 -5.53 14.59
CA THR A 121 -7.62 -4.44 15.36
C THR A 121 -7.40 -3.05 14.75
N GLY A 122 -6.83 -2.99 13.54
CA GLY A 122 -6.55 -1.72 12.86
C GLY A 122 -7.83 -0.96 12.51
N ILE A 123 -7.79 0.36 12.70
CA ILE A 123 -8.88 1.27 12.33
C ILE A 123 -8.34 2.45 11.51
N ILE A 124 -9.16 2.95 10.58
CA ILE A 124 -8.81 4.07 9.71
C ILE A 124 -10.02 4.96 9.48
N GLY A 125 -9.87 6.28 9.48
CA GLY A 125 -10.94 7.19 9.11
C GLY A 125 -10.97 8.52 9.84
N ALA A 126 -12.17 9.10 10.01
CA ALA A 126 -12.47 10.35 10.70
C ALA A 126 -11.50 11.49 10.33
N ALA A 127 -11.43 11.83 9.04
CA ALA A 127 -10.43 12.75 8.49
C ALA A 127 -10.97 14.17 8.21
N ALA A 128 -12.06 14.57 8.86
CA ALA A 128 -12.59 15.94 8.73
C ALA A 128 -11.60 16.97 9.30
N PRO A 129 -11.41 18.10 8.61
CA PRO A 129 -10.54 19.17 9.12
C PRO A 129 -11.17 19.84 10.34
N VAL A 130 -10.35 20.00 11.38
CA VAL A 130 -10.66 20.79 12.58
C VAL A 130 -9.60 21.86 12.79
N SER A 131 -9.89 22.91 13.57
CA SER A 131 -8.89 23.89 13.94
C SER A 131 -7.85 23.28 14.90
N SER A 132 -6.71 23.95 15.06
CA SER A 132 -5.62 23.49 15.95
C SER A 132 -6.02 23.31 17.42
N GLY A 133 -7.15 23.89 17.84
CA GLY A 133 -7.74 23.68 19.17
C GLY A 133 -8.81 22.57 19.22
N GLY A 134 -9.00 21.79 18.13
CA GLY A 134 -10.06 20.79 18.04
C GLY A 134 -11.46 21.36 17.83
N GLN A 135 -11.58 22.68 17.65
CA GLN A 135 -12.84 23.36 17.38
C GLN A 135 -13.22 23.28 15.90
N ASP A 136 -14.49 23.49 15.59
CA ASP A 136 -14.93 23.57 14.20
C ASP A 136 -14.29 24.77 13.47
N VAL A 137 -13.87 24.53 12.23
CA VAL A 137 -13.40 25.55 11.31
C VAL A 137 -14.60 26.36 10.84
N GLU A 138 -14.42 27.69 10.66
CA GLU A 138 -15.47 28.56 10.09
C GLU A 138 -16.00 27.97 8.77
N SER A 139 -17.33 28.01 8.56
CA SER A 139 -18.05 27.24 7.55
C SER A 139 -17.49 27.41 6.12
N THR A 140 -17.21 28.66 5.70
CA THR A 140 -16.68 28.94 4.36
C THR A 140 -15.26 28.39 4.17
N MET A 141 -14.42 28.51 5.20
CA MET A 141 -13.06 27.96 5.20
C MET A 141 -13.10 26.43 5.19
N LYS A 142 -13.98 25.82 5.99
CA LYS A 142 -14.20 24.36 6.02
C LYS A 142 -14.55 23.81 4.64
N LEU A 143 -15.50 24.46 3.93
CA LEU A 143 -15.89 24.06 2.56
C LEU A 143 -14.68 24.08 1.59
N LYS A 144 -13.86 25.12 1.64
CA LYS A 144 -12.66 25.23 0.80
C LYS A 144 -11.65 24.12 1.11
N ILE A 145 -11.35 23.89 2.39
CA ILE A 145 -10.41 22.84 2.83
C ILE A 145 -10.94 21.46 2.45
N VAL A 146 -12.19 21.13 2.73
CA VAL A 146 -12.82 19.86 2.38
C VAL A 146 -12.78 19.63 0.87
N SER A 147 -13.13 20.63 0.06
CA SER A 147 -13.06 20.53 -1.40
C SER A 147 -11.64 20.24 -1.89
N TYR A 148 -10.65 20.94 -1.36
CA TYR A 148 -9.24 20.72 -1.69
C TYR A 148 -8.76 19.33 -1.29
N LEU A 149 -9.05 18.88 -0.06
CA LEU A 149 -8.69 17.57 0.44
C LEU A 149 -9.28 16.43 -0.41
N LYS A 150 -10.57 16.53 -0.72
CA LYS A 150 -11.27 15.55 -1.58
C LYS A 150 -10.67 15.50 -2.99
N ALA A 151 -10.33 16.64 -3.58
CA ALA A 151 -9.69 16.68 -4.89
C ALA A 151 -8.30 16.02 -4.85
N ARG A 152 -7.49 16.33 -3.84
CA ARG A 152 -6.16 15.76 -3.65
C ARG A 152 -6.20 14.24 -3.46
N VAL A 153 -7.12 13.76 -2.63
CA VAL A 153 -7.30 12.31 -2.41
C VAL A 153 -7.72 11.61 -3.69
N ARG A 154 -8.67 12.15 -4.45
CA ARG A 154 -9.07 11.55 -5.73
C ARG A 154 -7.91 11.44 -6.70
N ALA A 155 -7.11 12.50 -6.86
CA ALA A 155 -5.95 12.49 -7.74
C ALA A 155 -4.91 11.43 -7.34
N MET A 156 -4.66 11.24 -6.02
CA MET A 156 -3.69 10.25 -5.52
C MET A 156 -4.24 8.82 -5.49
N SER A 157 -5.55 8.66 -5.61
CA SER A 157 -6.25 7.37 -5.59
C SER A 157 -6.71 6.91 -6.97
N GLU A 158 -6.29 7.61 -8.02
CA GLU A 158 -6.61 7.24 -9.39
C GLU A 158 -6.07 5.84 -9.70
N GLY A 159 -6.93 4.96 -10.22
CA GLY A 159 -6.58 3.55 -10.45
C GLY A 159 -6.53 2.65 -9.20
N LYS A 160 -6.84 3.17 -8.00
CA LYS A 160 -6.80 2.42 -6.73
C LYS A 160 -8.21 2.02 -6.23
N GLY A 161 -9.07 1.52 -7.11
CA GLY A 161 -10.42 1.04 -6.77
C GLY A 161 -11.28 2.12 -6.10
N TYR A 162 -11.92 1.78 -4.99
CA TYR A 162 -12.85 2.69 -4.28
C TYR A 162 -12.15 3.70 -3.36
N ARG A 163 -10.82 3.68 -3.25
CA ARG A 163 -10.04 4.46 -2.27
C ARG A 163 -10.42 5.95 -2.25
N GLY A 164 -10.52 6.58 -3.43
CA GLY A 164 -10.86 8.00 -3.52
C GLY A 164 -12.25 8.34 -2.97
N GLN A 165 -13.24 7.46 -3.17
CA GLN A 165 -14.60 7.61 -2.65
C GLN A 165 -14.62 7.38 -1.14
N VAL A 166 -13.97 6.32 -0.68
CA VAL A 166 -13.89 5.93 0.73
C VAL A 166 -13.26 7.04 1.56
N VAL A 167 -12.08 7.53 1.15
CA VAL A 167 -11.40 8.60 1.90
C VAL A 167 -12.15 9.93 1.79
N SER A 168 -12.84 10.20 0.69
CA SER A 168 -13.73 11.38 0.59
C SER A 168 -14.87 11.33 1.63
N ALA A 169 -15.41 10.15 1.91
CA ALA A 169 -16.43 9.96 2.94
C ALA A 169 -15.86 10.05 4.38
N MET A 170 -14.55 9.81 4.55
CA MET A 170 -13.85 10.05 5.82
C MET A 170 -13.64 11.55 6.10
N VAL A 171 -13.55 12.36 5.04
CA VAL A 171 -13.28 13.81 5.12
C VAL A 171 -14.54 14.62 5.35
N ASP A 172 -15.65 14.20 4.78
CA ASP A 172 -16.87 15.01 4.67
C ASP A 172 -18.10 14.21 5.10
N ALA A 173 -18.72 14.65 6.18
CA ALA A 173 -19.92 14.03 6.74
C ALA A 173 -21.09 14.00 5.74
N ASP A 174 -21.19 15.00 4.84
CA ASP A 174 -22.26 15.07 3.86
C ASP A 174 -22.02 14.21 2.61
N THR A 175 -20.84 13.61 2.47
CA THR A 175 -20.54 12.68 1.39
C THR A 175 -21.16 11.33 1.71
N GLU A 176 -22.12 10.89 0.91
CA GLU A 176 -22.61 9.51 0.92
C GLU A 176 -21.57 8.58 0.26
N LEU A 177 -21.33 7.39 0.84
CA LEU A 177 -20.56 6.33 0.21
C LEU A 177 -21.50 5.24 -0.29
N LYS A 178 -21.64 5.15 -1.60
CA LYS A 178 -22.45 4.15 -2.28
C LYS A 178 -21.59 3.38 -3.28
N ILE A 179 -21.69 2.05 -3.28
CA ILE A 179 -21.03 1.18 -4.25
C ILE A 179 -22.08 0.27 -4.88
N GLY A 180 -22.28 0.41 -6.19
CA GLY A 180 -23.43 -0.17 -6.85
C GLY A 180 -24.73 0.38 -6.23
N GLU A 181 -25.63 -0.50 -5.83
CA GLU A 181 -26.88 -0.13 -5.17
C GLU A 181 -26.77 -0.07 -3.62
N GLN A 182 -25.63 -0.48 -3.05
CA GLN A 182 -25.44 -0.54 -1.61
C GLN A 182 -24.90 0.77 -1.04
N VAL A 183 -25.64 1.39 -0.12
CA VAL A 183 -25.18 2.52 0.69
C VAL A 183 -24.39 1.98 1.87
N LEU A 184 -23.11 2.31 1.93
CA LEU A 184 -22.18 1.88 3.00
C LEU A 184 -22.08 2.92 4.11
N LYS A 185 -22.30 4.19 3.78
CA LYS A 185 -22.31 5.30 4.74
C LYS A 185 -23.27 6.37 4.25
N GLY A 186 -24.21 6.75 5.08
CA GLY A 186 -25.16 7.84 4.83
C GLY A 186 -24.54 9.23 5.03
N LYS A 187 -25.36 10.27 4.87
CA LYS A 187 -24.98 11.65 5.20
C LYS A 187 -25.14 11.92 6.70
N GLY A 188 -24.38 12.86 7.22
CA GLY A 188 -24.45 13.33 8.61
C GLY A 188 -23.44 12.73 9.56
N GLU A 189 -22.62 11.76 9.12
CA GLU A 189 -21.57 11.13 9.92
C GLU A 189 -20.26 11.03 9.14
N LEU A 190 -19.15 10.88 9.85
CA LEU A 190 -17.83 10.63 9.24
C LEU A 190 -17.58 9.14 9.15
N LEU A 191 -16.99 8.69 8.05
CA LEU A 191 -16.61 7.31 7.88
C LEU A 191 -15.38 6.98 8.71
N SER A 192 -15.46 5.89 9.46
CA SER A 192 -14.31 5.16 10.00
C SER A 192 -14.53 3.68 9.71
N LEU A 193 -13.45 2.96 9.44
CA LEU A 193 -13.49 1.53 9.09
C LEU A 193 -12.59 0.73 10.02
N THR A 194 -13.09 -0.40 10.45
CA THR A 194 -12.28 -1.48 11.01
C THR A 194 -11.52 -2.22 9.90
N ALA A 195 -10.51 -2.99 10.26
CA ALA A 195 -9.79 -3.86 9.33
C ALA A 195 -10.75 -4.74 8.49
N THR A 196 -11.71 -5.38 9.14
CA THR A 196 -12.69 -6.26 8.47
C THR A 196 -13.54 -5.51 7.45
N GLU A 197 -14.02 -4.31 7.77
CA GLU A 197 -14.81 -3.48 6.86
C GLU A 197 -13.96 -2.97 5.69
N ALA A 198 -12.71 -2.56 5.95
CA ALA A 198 -11.79 -2.07 4.93
C ALA A 198 -11.40 -3.15 3.90
N MET A 199 -11.31 -4.39 4.35
CA MET A 199 -10.96 -5.55 3.49
C MET A 199 -12.17 -6.17 2.79
N LYS A 200 -13.40 -5.84 3.19
CA LYS A 200 -14.60 -6.39 2.57
C LYS A 200 -14.68 -5.98 1.10
N ALA A 201 -14.94 -6.96 0.24
CA ALA A 201 -14.98 -6.75 -1.20
C ALA A 201 -16.38 -6.36 -1.68
N TYR A 202 -16.42 -5.49 -2.70
CA TYR A 202 -17.64 -4.96 -3.31
C TYR A 202 -17.51 -4.86 -4.83
N GLY A 203 -18.64 -4.76 -5.53
CA GLY A 203 -18.71 -4.52 -6.98
C GLY A 203 -18.52 -5.75 -7.83
N ASP A 204 -18.57 -5.54 -9.16
CA ASP A 204 -18.32 -6.53 -10.19
C ASP A 204 -17.46 -5.88 -11.30
N PRO A 205 -16.19 -6.27 -11.48
CA PRO A 205 -15.46 -7.26 -10.67
C PRO A 205 -15.28 -6.84 -9.20
N SER A 206 -15.20 -7.83 -8.32
CA SER A 206 -15.11 -7.61 -6.88
C SER A 206 -13.75 -7.07 -6.46
N HIS A 207 -13.76 -5.94 -5.74
CA HIS A 207 -12.56 -5.32 -5.18
C HIS A 207 -12.72 -5.01 -3.69
N PRO A 208 -11.65 -5.11 -2.88
CA PRO A 208 -11.69 -4.66 -1.50
C PRO A 208 -12.09 -3.18 -1.42
N LEU A 209 -12.77 -2.80 -0.34
CA LEU A 209 -13.21 -1.43 -0.15
C LEU A 209 -12.01 -0.46 -0.05
N LEU A 210 -10.99 -0.83 0.72
CA LEU A 210 -9.82 -0.01 0.95
C LEU A 210 -8.53 -0.83 1.13
N GLY A 211 -8.59 -1.93 1.86
CA GLY A 211 -7.42 -2.73 2.24
C GLY A 211 -7.01 -3.73 1.16
N ALA A 212 -5.72 -4.08 1.13
CA ALA A 212 -5.16 -5.15 0.30
C ALA A 212 -5.01 -6.46 1.09
N GLY A 213 -4.98 -6.38 2.43
CA GLY A 213 -4.86 -7.50 3.34
C GLY A 213 -4.84 -7.07 4.80
#